data_9ab47be620e57f858b69e34b9b0eb910
#
_entry.id   9ab47be620e57f858b69e34b9b0eb910
#
_cell.length_a   1.000
_cell.length_b   1.000
_cell.length_c   1.000
_cell.angle_alpha   90.00
_cell.angle_beta   90.00
_cell.angle_gamma   90.00
#
_symmetry.space_group_name_H-M   'P 1'
#
loop_
_entity.id
_entity.type
_entity.pdbx_description
1 polymer ?
#
loop_
_entity_poly.entity_id
_entity_poly.type
_entity_poly.pdbx_seq_one_letter_code
_entity_poly.pdbx_strand_id
1 'polypeptide(L)'
;LNKIFYIFVSLLILSSITAVALVAAALGIILNHSNQVNNDANNPVSLIEEIRIGDLLRHLEQLQVIADNSNGTRAVGTRGFNGTIDYITDQLRQNTNFLIQHQNLTIANYLVRGTPQLQSRINGVENDHVYLTDFTSMTFSGRANFPSFTRLFVIPNLGCQDADWTSVSTNDSVALVGRGNCTYTEKAAFAEKYRVKGLLIHNSEIAADNARPIQGLTTIINSTIPTFFLSYNLGKHLANATVNVADVGMKMSIDVADAEGVRNICADTPSGDKTKTILIGAHSDSVMAGSGIDDNGSGTVGILVLALSLARLFQKSPDTYPKYLHRIRFCWWGAEEVGLLGSKYHVEQLLSSDNNKEGERFQDYLLNLNYDMIAGPNYLFGIYDGETVPTNTPPSARRGTNRISNLFQQWFIQRKLPWTRIEFGGGSDYAPFLAKGLPVGGIHTGTSEIKTPSERDEYAAMLGTGNGGIANAALDPCYHLQCDRISNIDTFAYETVVKAAAYAIEYLGRMNNLEKWLYPDGRV
;
A
#
# COMPACT_ATOMS: atom_id res chain seq x y z
N LEU A 1 -27.91 -36.00 56.96
CA LEU A 1 -26.46 -36.27 56.70
C LEU A 1 -26.28 -37.12 55.42
N ASN A 2 -27.08 -38.18 55.20
CA ASN A 2 -26.92 -39.08 54.06
C ASN A 2 -27.13 -38.37 52.68
N LYS A 3 -28.09 -37.44 52.53
CA LYS A 3 -28.32 -36.75 51.25
C LYS A 3 -27.15 -35.82 50.84
N ILE A 4 -26.51 -35.19 51.79
CA ILE A 4 -25.34 -34.30 51.56
C ILE A 4 -24.12 -35.15 51.13
N PHE A 5 -23.95 -36.31 51.78
CA PHE A 5 -22.87 -37.26 51.42
C PHE A 5 -22.99 -37.75 49.97
N TYR A 6 -24.21 -38.13 49.56
CA TYR A 6 -24.46 -38.59 48.15
C TYR A 6 -24.23 -37.46 47.13
N ILE A 7 -24.57 -36.20 47.43
CA ILE A 7 -24.31 -35.06 46.57
C ILE A 7 -22.80 -34.82 46.41
N PHE A 8 -22.04 -34.92 47.52
CA PHE A 8 -20.57 -34.75 47.50
C PHE A 8 -19.87 -35.88 46.71
N VAL A 9 -20.31 -37.10 46.87
CA VAL A 9 -19.78 -38.25 46.11
C VAL A 9 -20.14 -38.16 44.63
N SER A 10 -21.35 -37.69 44.28
CA SER A 10 -21.75 -37.50 42.91
C SER A 10 -20.96 -36.35 42.22
N LEU A 11 -20.67 -35.27 42.94
CA LEU A 11 -19.83 -34.14 42.44
C LEU A 11 -18.36 -34.56 42.25
N LEU A 12 -17.81 -35.39 43.16
CA LEU A 12 -16.47 -35.96 42.99
C LEU A 12 -16.35 -36.93 41.80
N ILE A 13 -17.35 -37.74 41.55
CA ILE A 13 -17.38 -38.64 40.42
C ILE A 13 -17.53 -37.84 39.12
N LEU A 14 -18.38 -36.81 39.09
CA LEU A 14 -18.50 -35.93 37.91
C LEU A 14 -17.19 -35.18 37.60
N SER A 15 -16.49 -34.69 38.63
CA SER A 15 -15.21 -33.97 38.44
C SER A 15 -14.09 -34.92 37.95
N SER A 16 -14.10 -36.18 38.39
CA SER A 16 -13.14 -37.18 37.90
C SER A 16 -13.44 -37.62 36.44
N ILE A 17 -14.71 -37.72 36.04
CA ILE A 17 -15.08 -38.02 34.67
C ILE A 17 -14.71 -36.87 33.73
N THR A 18 -14.93 -35.63 34.12
CA THR A 18 -14.52 -34.46 33.33
C THR A 18 -12.99 -34.34 33.21
N ALA A 19 -12.25 -34.68 34.27
CA ALA A 19 -10.78 -34.67 34.20
C ALA A 19 -10.24 -35.78 33.27
N VAL A 20 -10.84 -36.98 33.30
CA VAL A 20 -10.47 -38.07 32.38
C VAL A 20 -10.83 -37.72 30.92
N ALA A 21 -11.99 -37.09 30.67
CA ALA A 21 -12.38 -36.64 29.35
C ALA A 21 -11.45 -35.57 28.79
N LEU A 22 -10.98 -34.60 29.64
CA LEU A 22 -10.01 -33.59 29.24
C LEU A 22 -8.63 -34.17 28.94
N VAL A 23 -8.18 -35.16 29.72
CA VAL A 23 -6.91 -35.87 29.45
C VAL A 23 -7.00 -36.71 28.18
N ALA A 24 -8.12 -37.35 27.93
CA ALA A 24 -8.34 -38.13 26.68
C ALA A 24 -8.39 -37.19 25.46
N ALA A 25 -9.02 -36.01 25.58
CA ALA A 25 -9.03 -35.03 24.51
C ALA A 25 -7.62 -34.45 24.26
N ALA A 26 -6.86 -34.17 25.33
CA ALA A 26 -5.47 -33.69 25.21
C ALA A 26 -4.55 -34.76 24.59
N LEU A 27 -4.72 -36.04 24.99
CA LEU A 27 -4.01 -37.19 24.35
C LEU A 27 -4.41 -37.37 22.89
N GLY A 28 -5.70 -37.18 22.55
CA GLY A 28 -6.19 -37.22 21.17
C GLY A 28 -5.58 -36.10 20.32
N ILE A 29 -5.42 -34.91 20.85
CA ILE A 29 -4.76 -33.79 20.19
C ILE A 29 -3.26 -34.05 20.02
N ILE A 30 -2.58 -34.60 21.05
CA ILE A 30 -1.16 -34.97 20.98
C ILE A 30 -0.91 -36.09 19.98
N LEU A 31 -1.78 -37.14 19.96
CA LEU A 31 -1.67 -38.22 19.01
C LEU A 31 -2.01 -37.81 17.58
N ASN A 32 -2.96 -36.89 17.40
CA ASN A 32 -3.22 -36.27 16.10
C ASN A 32 -2.05 -35.41 15.61
N HIS A 33 -1.42 -34.67 16.54
CA HIS A 33 -0.23 -33.89 16.20
C HIS A 33 0.98 -34.77 15.87
N SER A 34 1.18 -35.88 16.60
CA SER A 34 2.23 -36.84 16.28
C SER A 34 1.97 -37.64 14.98
N ASN A 35 0.71 -37.90 14.64
CA ASN A 35 0.34 -38.50 13.37
C ASN A 35 0.45 -37.53 12.19
N GLN A 36 0.23 -36.20 12.40
CA GLN A 36 0.54 -35.19 11.39
C GLN A 36 2.07 -35.07 11.18
N VAL A 37 2.86 -35.10 12.24
CA VAL A 37 4.33 -35.03 12.14
C VAL A 37 4.91 -36.25 11.41
N ASN A 38 4.29 -37.42 11.54
CA ASN A 38 4.73 -38.65 10.82
C ASN A 38 4.24 -38.71 9.36
N ASN A 39 3.18 -37.96 8.98
CA ASN A 39 2.76 -37.85 7.59
C ASN A 39 3.55 -36.77 6.79
N ASP A 40 4.20 -35.82 7.47
CA ASP A 40 5.00 -34.77 6.83
C ASP A 40 6.32 -35.31 6.21
N ALA A 41 6.75 -36.53 6.56
CA ALA A 41 7.97 -37.11 6.00
C ALA A 41 7.90 -37.46 4.50
N ASN A 42 6.72 -37.37 3.87
CA ASN A 42 6.51 -37.66 2.45
C ASN A 42 6.00 -36.48 1.62
N ASN A 43 5.75 -35.31 2.23
CA ASN A 43 5.43 -34.09 1.46
C ASN A 43 6.73 -33.49 0.91
N PRO A 44 6.80 -33.18 -0.39
CA PRO A 44 7.94 -32.49 -0.93
C PRO A 44 8.12 -31.14 -0.23
N VAL A 45 9.33 -30.85 0.23
CA VAL A 45 9.68 -29.56 0.84
C VAL A 45 9.28 -28.44 -0.12
N SER A 46 8.47 -27.50 0.34
CA SER A 46 7.87 -26.43 -0.46
C SER A 46 7.90 -25.10 0.29
N LEU A 47 8.07 -24.00 -0.42
CA LEU A 47 7.99 -22.66 0.16
C LEU A 47 6.60 -22.37 0.74
N ILE A 48 5.55 -22.95 0.15
CA ILE A 48 4.17 -22.79 0.63
C ILE A 48 4.03 -23.30 2.07
N GLU A 49 4.62 -24.47 2.35
CA GLU A 49 4.52 -25.12 3.66
C GLU A 49 5.38 -24.44 4.75
N GLU A 50 6.33 -23.58 4.35
CA GLU A 50 7.12 -22.77 5.27
C GLU A 50 6.39 -21.53 5.76
N ILE A 51 5.28 -21.13 5.10
CA ILE A 51 4.52 -19.93 5.47
C ILE A 51 3.55 -20.27 6.60
N ARG A 52 3.71 -19.56 7.72
CA ARG A 52 2.91 -19.73 8.94
C ARG A 52 2.40 -18.39 9.43
N ILE A 53 1.12 -18.33 9.78
CA ILE A 53 0.50 -17.11 10.29
C ILE A 53 1.22 -16.54 11.52
N GLY A 54 1.74 -17.39 12.41
CA GLY A 54 2.47 -16.94 13.60
C GLY A 54 3.76 -16.17 13.28
N ASP A 55 4.45 -16.50 12.18
CA ASP A 55 5.62 -15.76 11.73
C ASP A 55 5.22 -14.39 11.14
N LEU A 56 4.14 -14.36 10.37
CA LEU A 56 3.58 -13.13 9.80
C LEU A 56 3.14 -12.15 10.91
N LEU A 57 2.34 -12.61 11.87
CA LEU A 57 1.85 -11.78 12.97
C LEU A 57 3.00 -11.23 13.83
N ARG A 58 4.00 -12.05 14.15
CA ARG A 58 5.16 -11.60 14.94
C ARG A 58 5.88 -10.41 14.29
N HIS A 59 6.06 -10.42 12.97
CA HIS A 59 6.69 -9.31 12.27
C HIS A 59 5.76 -8.10 12.14
N LEU A 60 4.44 -8.29 11.94
CA LEU A 60 3.47 -7.20 11.96
C LEU A 60 3.40 -6.50 13.32
N GLU A 61 3.43 -7.26 14.42
CA GLU A 61 3.49 -6.72 15.77
C GLU A 61 4.71 -5.83 15.98
N GLN A 62 5.87 -6.17 15.40
CA GLN A 62 7.05 -5.32 15.45
C GLN A 62 6.87 -4.02 14.64
N LEU A 63 6.23 -4.06 13.47
CA LEU A 63 5.89 -2.84 12.74
C LEU A 63 4.91 -1.96 13.53
N GLN A 64 3.94 -2.58 14.23
CA GLN A 64 3.04 -1.85 15.10
C GLN A 64 3.78 -1.15 16.25
N VAL A 65 4.73 -1.85 16.90
CA VAL A 65 5.57 -1.27 17.98
C VAL A 65 6.43 -0.11 17.43
N ILE A 66 6.98 -0.25 16.22
CA ILE A 66 7.74 0.81 15.57
C ILE A 66 6.86 2.04 15.31
N ALA A 67 5.63 1.84 14.81
CA ALA A 67 4.67 2.92 14.59
C ALA A 67 4.29 3.60 15.93
N ASP A 68 3.95 2.81 16.94
CA ASP A 68 3.54 3.32 18.27
C ASP A 68 4.64 4.19 18.92
N ASN A 69 5.91 3.83 18.72
CA ASN A 69 7.06 4.62 19.15
C ASN A 69 7.34 5.85 18.27
N SER A 70 6.54 6.05 17.21
CA SER A 70 6.64 7.15 16.25
C SER A 70 5.30 7.86 16.03
N ASN A 71 4.61 8.20 17.11
CA ASN A 71 3.31 8.88 17.08
C ASN A 71 2.24 8.13 16.26
N GLY A 72 2.32 6.81 16.20
CA GLY A 72 1.34 5.94 15.52
C GLY A 72 1.50 5.83 14.01
N THR A 73 2.64 6.21 13.44
CA THR A 73 2.85 6.21 11.99
C THR A 73 4.22 5.66 11.57
N ARG A 74 4.30 5.12 10.35
CA ARG A 74 5.52 4.70 9.65
C ARG A 74 5.75 5.53 8.37
N ALA A 75 5.10 6.69 8.29
CA ALA A 75 5.17 7.57 7.12
C ALA A 75 6.61 8.08 6.88
N VAL A 76 6.90 8.35 5.60
CA VAL A 76 8.16 8.94 5.17
C VAL A 76 8.50 10.20 5.97
N GLY A 77 9.77 10.37 6.32
CA GLY A 77 10.25 11.50 7.13
C GLY A 77 10.03 11.33 8.63
N THR A 78 9.49 10.19 9.09
CA THR A 78 9.30 9.89 10.53
C THR A 78 10.32 8.87 11.04
N ARG A 79 10.41 8.77 12.38
CA ARG A 79 11.19 7.71 13.03
C ARG A 79 10.62 6.32 12.72
N GLY A 80 9.30 6.22 12.50
CA GLY A 80 8.63 4.97 12.17
C GLY A 80 9.06 4.42 10.81
N PHE A 81 9.19 5.28 9.79
CA PHE A 81 9.75 4.87 8.51
C PHE A 81 11.17 4.34 8.66
N ASN A 82 12.05 5.12 9.28
CA ASN A 82 13.45 4.71 9.48
C ASN A 82 13.55 3.40 10.29
N GLY A 83 12.76 3.26 11.35
CA GLY A 83 12.69 2.05 12.16
C GLY A 83 12.19 0.83 11.36
N THR A 84 11.25 1.00 10.45
CA THR A 84 10.79 -0.06 9.54
C THR A 84 11.92 -0.50 8.60
N ILE A 85 12.62 0.44 7.97
CA ILE A 85 13.76 0.17 7.09
C ILE A 85 14.88 -0.56 7.84
N ASP A 86 15.22 -0.09 9.03
CA ASP A 86 16.28 -0.70 9.85
C ASP A 86 15.86 -2.11 10.29
N TYR A 87 14.61 -2.31 10.72
CA TYR A 87 14.07 -3.61 11.09
C TYR A 87 14.15 -4.63 9.94
N ILE A 88 13.65 -4.28 8.76
CA ILE A 88 13.71 -5.15 7.57
C ILE A 88 15.17 -5.51 7.24
N THR A 89 16.04 -4.50 7.24
CA THR A 89 17.47 -4.68 6.94
C THR A 89 18.12 -5.65 7.92
N ASP A 90 17.84 -5.50 9.22
CA ASP A 90 18.39 -6.34 10.27
C ASP A 90 17.87 -7.78 10.20
N GLN A 91 16.57 -7.96 9.92
CA GLN A 91 16.01 -9.30 9.71
C GLN A 91 16.68 -10.02 8.53
N LEU A 92 16.87 -9.33 7.42
CA LEU A 92 17.56 -9.88 6.23
C LEU A 92 19.02 -10.22 6.53
N ARG A 93 19.77 -9.33 7.18
CA ARG A 93 21.19 -9.55 7.52
C ARG A 93 21.41 -10.71 8.47
N GLN A 94 20.53 -10.86 9.46
CA GLN A 94 20.68 -11.88 10.50
C GLN A 94 20.24 -13.27 10.02
N ASN A 95 19.27 -13.34 9.11
CA ASN A 95 18.57 -14.58 8.80
C ASN A 95 18.75 -15.05 7.34
N THR A 96 19.45 -14.27 6.50
CA THR A 96 19.68 -14.63 5.10
C THR A 96 21.15 -14.42 4.70
N ASN A 97 21.53 -15.00 3.57
CA ASN A 97 22.78 -14.69 2.86
C ASN A 97 22.50 -13.89 1.58
N PHE A 98 21.37 -13.19 1.52
CA PHE A 98 20.99 -12.40 0.36
C PHE A 98 21.86 -11.14 0.23
N LEU A 99 22.03 -10.68 -1.00
CA LEU A 99 22.74 -9.44 -1.28
C LEU A 99 21.81 -8.25 -1.08
N ILE A 100 22.03 -7.50 0.00
CA ILE A 100 21.18 -6.36 0.37
C ILE A 100 21.73 -5.09 -0.25
N GLN A 101 20.87 -4.34 -0.92
CA GLN A 101 21.16 -3.05 -1.54
C GLN A 101 20.17 -2.00 -1.01
N HIS A 102 20.68 -0.80 -0.78
CA HIS A 102 19.87 0.37 -0.43
C HIS A 102 19.94 1.39 -1.56
N GLN A 103 18.80 1.92 -1.96
CA GLN A 103 18.71 3.05 -2.87
C GLN A 103 18.19 4.25 -2.09
N ASN A 104 18.99 5.31 -2.02
CA ASN A 104 18.61 6.53 -1.31
C ASN A 104 18.04 7.54 -2.30
N LEU A 105 16.93 8.15 -1.91
CA LEU A 105 16.31 9.23 -2.65
C LEU A 105 15.98 10.41 -1.73
N THR A 106 15.88 11.58 -2.30
CA THR A 106 15.47 12.81 -1.64
C THR A 106 14.13 13.25 -2.22
N ILE A 107 13.17 13.55 -1.36
CA ILE A 107 11.86 14.05 -1.78
C ILE A 107 11.80 15.54 -1.46
N ALA A 108 11.83 16.34 -2.51
CA ALA A 108 11.84 17.80 -2.36
C ALA A 108 10.49 18.33 -1.85
N ASN A 109 10.54 19.36 -0.99
CA ASN A 109 9.37 20.08 -0.47
C ASN A 109 8.31 19.19 0.22
N TYR A 110 8.71 18.08 0.82
CA TYR A 110 7.77 17.13 1.40
C TYR A 110 7.45 17.42 2.87
N LEU A 111 8.45 17.76 3.67
CA LEU A 111 8.28 17.98 5.11
C LEU A 111 7.75 19.38 5.42
N VAL A 112 6.59 19.46 6.03
CA VAL A 112 6.06 20.74 6.55
C VAL A 112 6.72 21.07 7.89
N ARG A 113 7.33 22.25 8.01
CA ARG A 113 7.96 22.75 9.24
C ARG A 113 7.04 23.73 9.94
N GLY A 114 6.79 23.49 11.22
CA GLY A 114 5.87 24.30 12.00
C GLY A 114 4.40 24.13 11.57
N THR A 115 3.57 25.08 11.95
CA THR A 115 2.14 25.07 11.62
C THR A 115 1.88 26.05 10.47
N PRO A 116 1.38 25.59 9.32
CA PRO A 116 0.93 26.46 8.25
C PRO A 116 -0.10 27.48 8.72
N GLN A 117 -0.10 28.67 8.13
CA GLN A 117 -1.02 29.75 8.48
C GLN A 117 -1.81 30.20 7.26
N LEU A 118 -3.10 30.43 7.45
CA LEU A 118 -4.01 30.97 6.47
C LEU A 118 -4.84 32.07 7.12
N GLN A 119 -4.85 33.26 6.51
CA GLN A 119 -5.67 34.39 6.93
C GLN A 119 -6.48 34.89 5.74
N SER A 120 -7.70 35.32 5.99
CA SER A 120 -8.52 36.04 5.01
C SER A 120 -8.79 37.47 5.47
N ARG A 121 -8.94 38.42 4.51
CA ARG A 121 -9.45 39.75 4.76
C ARG A 121 -10.65 39.99 3.85
N ILE A 122 -11.81 40.25 4.46
CA ILE A 122 -13.07 40.50 3.78
C ILE A 122 -13.59 41.86 4.23
N ASN A 123 -13.72 42.83 3.33
CA ASN A 123 -14.16 44.20 3.67
C ASN A 123 -13.31 44.83 4.79
N GLY A 124 -12.00 44.62 4.77
CA GLY A 124 -11.10 45.15 5.80
C GLY A 124 -11.09 44.36 7.11
N VAL A 125 -11.96 43.39 7.32
CA VAL A 125 -11.97 42.51 8.50
C VAL A 125 -11.07 41.31 8.26
N GLU A 126 -10.08 41.11 9.13
CA GLU A 126 -9.13 40.03 9.08
C GLU A 126 -9.60 38.85 9.95
N ASN A 127 -9.46 37.63 9.43
CA ASN A 127 -9.81 36.38 10.12
C ASN A 127 -8.69 35.37 9.99
N ASP A 128 -8.30 34.76 11.11
CA ASP A 128 -7.40 33.61 11.16
C ASP A 128 -8.20 32.33 10.96
N HIS A 129 -7.63 31.38 10.20
CA HIS A 129 -8.22 30.06 9.99
C HIS A 129 -7.42 28.97 10.70
N VAL A 130 -8.13 27.99 11.26
CA VAL A 130 -7.55 26.94 12.11
C VAL A 130 -7.03 25.78 11.25
N TYR A 131 -5.72 25.52 11.37
CA TYR A 131 -5.09 24.37 10.69
C TYR A 131 -5.70 23.04 11.14
N LEU A 132 -5.88 22.10 10.22
CA LEU A 132 -6.56 20.81 10.35
C LEU A 132 -8.08 20.88 10.62
N THR A 133 -8.64 22.07 10.84
CA THR A 133 -10.10 22.26 11.01
C THR A 133 -10.68 22.98 9.79
N ASP A 134 -10.13 24.12 9.44
CA ASP A 134 -10.60 24.94 8.33
C ASP A 134 -9.80 24.66 7.05
N PHE A 135 -8.52 24.34 7.18
CA PHE A 135 -7.63 24.06 6.06
C PHE A 135 -6.50 23.09 6.45
N THR A 136 -5.89 22.47 5.43
CA THR A 136 -4.62 21.72 5.54
C THR A 136 -3.71 22.07 4.37
N SER A 137 -2.40 21.81 4.51
CA SER A 137 -1.48 21.89 3.38
C SER A 137 -1.63 20.67 2.49
N MET A 138 -1.52 20.88 1.18
CA MET A 138 -1.38 19.77 0.22
C MET A 138 0.05 19.22 0.24
N THR A 139 0.21 17.94 0.02
CA THR A 139 1.54 17.33 -0.17
C THR A 139 2.22 17.95 -1.41
N PHE A 140 3.52 18.22 -1.31
CA PHE A 140 4.31 18.98 -2.30
C PHE A 140 3.88 20.42 -2.53
N SER A 141 3.18 21.02 -1.57
CA SER A 141 2.93 22.46 -1.58
C SER A 141 4.24 23.25 -1.68
N GLY A 142 4.25 24.28 -2.50
CA GLY A 142 5.36 25.23 -2.52
C GLY A 142 5.48 25.99 -1.18
N ARG A 143 6.70 26.50 -0.90
CA ARG A 143 6.96 27.38 0.26
C ARG A 143 6.32 28.75 0.08
N ALA A 144 5.78 29.32 1.13
CA ALA A 144 5.20 30.65 1.11
C ALA A 144 5.39 31.41 2.43
N ASN A 145 5.53 32.72 2.30
CA ASN A 145 5.37 33.68 3.40
C ASN A 145 4.89 34.99 2.79
N PHE A 146 3.58 35.16 2.65
CA PHE A 146 3.02 36.35 2.04
C PHE A 146 3.14 37.53 3.01
N PRO A 147 3.82 38.63 2.62
CA PRO A 147 3.99 39.81 3.48
C PRO A 147 2.69 40.60 3.65
N SER A 148 1.78 40.52 2.69
CA SER A 148 0.50 41.25 2.65
C SER A 148 -0.62 40.37 2.08
N PHE A 149 -1.86 40.81 2.26
CA PHE A 149 -3.01 40.13 1.66
C PHE A 149 -2.96 40.24 0.14
N THR A 150 -3.15 39.09 -0.50
CA THR A 150 -3.16 38.93 -1.95
C THR A 150 -4.60 38.65 -2.38
N ARG A 151 -5.06 39.29 -3.45
CA ARG A 151 -6.44 39.20 -3.94
C ARG A 151 -6.84 37.77 -4.24
N LEU A 152 -8.07 37.37 -3.83
CA LEU A 152 -8.66 36.07 -4.10
C LEU A 152 -9.49 36.11 -5.40
N PHE A 153 -9.29 35.10 -6.26
CA PHE A 153 -10.11 34.83 -7.43
C PHE A 153 -10.72 33.44 -7.37
N VAL A 154 -12.01 33.34 -7.70
CA VAL A 154 -12.69 32.04 -7.84
C VAL A 154 -12.56 31.56 -9.27
N ILE A 155 -12.05 30.35 -9.44
CA ILE A 155 -11.96 29.68 -10.72
C ILE A 155 -13.30 28.98 -11.02
N PRO A 156 -13.94 29.26 -12.16
CA PRO A 156 -15.21 28.63 -12.53
C PRO A 156 -15.06 27.14 -12.91
N ASN A 157 -16.17 26.43 -13.03
CA ASN A 157 -16.28 25.07 -13.61
C ASN A 157 -15.29 24.04 -13.03
N LEU A 158 -14.90 24.18 -11.76
CA LEU A 158 -13.94 23.34 -11.05
C LEU A 158 -12.49 23.42 -11.61
N GLY A 159 -12.18 24.31 -12.52
CA GLY A 159 -10.82 24.60 -13.01
C GLY A 159 -10.13 23.43 -13.73
N CYS A 160 -10.90 22.62 -14.46
CA CYS A 160 -10.37 21.44 -15.16
C CYS A 160 -10.03 21.68 -16.62
N GLN A 161 -10.26 22.88 -17.12
CA GLN A 161 -9.99 23.26 -18.51
C GLN A 161 -9.20 24.57 -18.55
N ASP A 162 -8.41 24.72 -19.59
CA ASP A 162 -7.61 25.92 -19.83
C ASP A 162 -8.48 27.21 -19.84
N ALA A 163 -9.67 27.10 -20.44
CA ALA A 163 -10.63 28.19 -20.54
C ALA A 163 -11.11 28.72 -19.16
N ASP A 164 -11.12 27.88 -18.14
CA ASP A 164 -11.55 28.25 -16.78
C ASP A 164 -10.56 29.25 -16.14
N TRP A 165 -9.29 29.23 -16.55
CA TRP A 165 -8.21 30.03 -15.98
C TRP A 165 -7.90 31.30 -16.76
N THR A 166 -8.38 31.45 -17.98
CA THR A 166 -8.08 32.60 -18.86
C THR A 166 -8.65 33.92 -18.35
N SER A 167 -9.72 33.87 -17.54
CA SER A 167 -10.35 35.05 -16.95
C SER A 167 -9.65 35.56 -15.68
N VAL A 168 -8.67 34.81 -15.17
CA VAL A 168 -7.95 35.14 -13.94
C VAL A 168 -6.84 36.12 -14.26
N SER A 169 -6.84 37.27 -13.59
CA SER A 169 -5.69 38.18 -13.59
C SER A 169 -4.59 37.56 -12.77
N THR A 170 -3.66 36.87 -13.45
CA THR A 170 -2.81 35.83 -12.88
C THR A 170 -1.64 36.34 -12.06
N ASN A 171 -1.13 37.55 -12.35
CA ASN A 171 -0.03 38.10 -11.60
C ASN A 171 -0.55 38.67 -10.28
N ASP A 172 -0.06 38.13 -9.16
CA ASP A 172 -0.37 38.56 -7.80
C ASP A 172 -1.76 38.15 -7.23
N SER A 173 -2.32 37.00 -7.62
CA SER A 173 -3.59 36.52 -7.08
C SER A 173 -3.48 35.13 -6.44
N VAL A 174 -4.40 34.81 -5.52
CA VAL A 174 -4.66 33.47 -5.00
C VAL A 174 -5.88 32.91 -5.74
N ALA A 175 -5.76 31.72 -6.30
CA ALA A 175 -6.87 31.03 -6.96
C ALA A 175 -7.63 30.17 -5.95
N LEU A 176 -8.96 30.24 -5.95
CA LEU A 176 -9.86 29.33 -5.22
C LEU A 176 -10.62 28.48 -6.22
N VAL A 177 -10.52 27.15 -6.08
CA VAL A 177 -11.16 26.18 -6.99
C VAL A 177 -11.84 25.06 -6.20
N GLY A 178 -12.97 24.53 -6.72
CA GLY A 178 -13.66 23.41 -6.12
C GLY A 178 -13.00 22.06 -6.42
N ARG A 179 -13.16 21.09 -5.51
CA ARG A 179 -12.85 19.68 -5.73
C ARG A 179 -13.79 19.09 -6.79
N GLY A 180 -13.27 18.20 -7.65
CA GLY A 180 -14.06 17.39 -8.59
C GLY A 180 -13.56 17.49 -10.05
N ASN A 181 -14.04 16.56 -10.88
CA ASN A 181 -13.82 16.37 -12.32
C ASN A 181 -12.38 16.06 -12.76
N CYS A 182 -11.38 16.65 -12.18
CA CYS A 182 -9.97 16.41 -12.48
C CYS A 182 -9.15 16.33 -11.19
N THR A 183 -7.93 15.81 -11.31
CA THR A 183 -7.02 15.58 -10.19
C THR A 183 -6.53 16.91 -9.59
N TYR A 184 -6.08 16.85 -8.34
CA TYR A 184 -5.45 18.02 -7.70
C TYR A 184 -4.17 18.42 -8.42
N THR A 185 -3.45 17.44 -8.99
CA THR A 185 -2.25 17.67 -9.81
C THR A 185 -2.55 18.50 -11.06
N GLU A 186 -3.64 18.19 -11.77
CA GLU A 186 -4.05 18.98 -12.94
C GLU A 186 -4.42 20.41 -12.54
N LYS A 187 -5.15 20.59 -11.43
CA LYS A 187 -5.47 21.94 -10.92
C LYS A 187 -4.20 22.72 -10.53
N ALA A 188 -3.24 22.07 -9.89
CA ALA A 188 -1.96 22.68 -9.55
C ALA A 188 -1.13 23.01 -10.79
N ALA A 189 -1.15 22.15 -11.83
CA ALA A 189 -0.48 22.43 -13.10
C ALA A 189 -1.08 23.64 -13.82
N PHE A 190 -2.40 23.83 -13.78
CA PHE A 190 -3.03 25.05 -14.29
C PHE A 190 -2.62 26.26 -13.45
N ALA A 191 -2.60 26.15 -12.11
CA ALA A 191 -2.16 27.23 -11.23
C ALA A 191 -0.73 27.69 -11.57
N GLU A 192 0.20 26.76 -11.81
CA GLU A 192 1.57 27.06 -12.25
C GLU A 192 1.60 27.71 -13.64
N LYS A 193 0.88 27.12 -14.61
CA LYS A 193 0.77 27.66 -15.98
C LYS A 193 0.29 29.11 -15.99
N TYR A 194 -0.69 29.42 -15.16
CA TYR A 194 -1.28 30.74 -15.05
C TYR A 194 -0.60 31.63 -13.99
N ARG A 195 0.49 31.17 -13.37
CA ARG A 195 1.36 31.92 -12.45
C ARG A 195 0.63 32.58 -11.29
N VAL A 196 -0.37 31.90 -10.71
CA VAL A 196 -1.00 32.38 -9.48
C VAL A 196 -0.02 32.32 -8.32
N LYS A 197 -0.15 33.20 -7.32
CA LYS A 197 0.70 33.21 -6.13
C LYS A 197 0.41 32.06 -5.17
N GLY A 198 -0.83 31.57 -5.14
CA GLY A 198 -1.26 30.48 -4.27
C GLY A 198 -2.51 29.82 -4.79
N LEU A 199 -2.69 28.56 -4.44
CA LEU A 199 -3.85 27.76 -4.82
C LEU A 199 -4.59 27.29 -3.57
N LEU A 200 -5.88 27.54 -3.51
CA LEU A 200 -6.81 27.05 -2.50
C LEU A 200 -7.79 26.10 -3.20
N ILE A 201 -7.85 24.85 -2.76
CA ILE A 201 -8.82 23.85 -3.24
C ILE A 201 -9.81 23.60 -2.12
N HIS A 202 -11.11 23.74 -2.33
CA HIS A 202 -12.09 23.46 -1.32
C HIS A 202 -12.84 22.16 -1.56
N ASN A 203 -13.27 21.51 -0.48
CA ASN A 203 -14.03 20.27 -0.52
C ASN A 203 -15.40 20.48 -1.21
N SER A 204 -16.05 19.38 -1.62
CA SER A 204 -17.37 19.37 -2.24
C SER A 204 -18.46 19.17 -1.21
N GLU A 205 -19.70 19.62 -1.52
CA GLU A 205 -20.88 19.46 -0.66
C GLU A 205 -21.29 18.00 -0.48
N ILE A 206 -21.01 17.16 -1.50
CA ILE A 206 -21.48 15.77 -1.56
C ILE A 206 -20.53 14.80 -0.83
N ALA A 207 -19.31 15.23 -0.49
CA ALA A 207 -18.38 14.37 0.20
C ALA A 207 -18.86 14.07 1.64
N ALA A 208 -18.78 12.83 2.06
CA ALA A 208 -19.15 12.41 3.42
C ALA A 208 -18.35 13.13 4.52
N ASP A 209 -17.17 13.62 4.17
CA ASP A 209 -16.20 14.33 5.02
C ASP A 209 -16.14 15.84 4.75
N ASN A 210 -17.16 16.43 4.12
CA ASN A 210 -17.17 17.83 3.66
C ASN A 210 -16.93 18.88 4.75
N ALA A 211 -17.19 18.53 6.01
CA ALA A 211 -16.98 19.41 7.16
C ALA A 211 -15.49 19.67 7.47
N ARG A 212 -14.57 18.89 6.92
CA ARG A 212 -13.11 18.98 7.19
C ARG A 212 -12.31 19.11 5.90
N PRO A 213 -11.12 19.74 5.97
CA PRO A 213 -10.17 19.64 4.88
C PRO A 213 -9.62 18.21 4.83
N ILE A 214 -9.36 17.71 3.63
CA ILE A 214 -8.69 16.42 3.41
C ILE A 214 -7.23 16.65 3.04
N GLN A 215 -6.38 15.76 3.51
CA GLN A 215 -4.97 15.77 3.12
C GLN A 215 -4.88 15.22 1.70
N GLY A 216 -4.69 16.11 0.74
CA GLY A 216 -4.62 15.76 -0.67
C GLY A 216 -3.18 15.72 -1.18
N LEU A 217 -2.98 14.96 -2.24
CA LEU A 217 -1.72 14.80 -2.93
C LEU A 217 -1.73 15.60 -4.23
N THR A 218 -0.72 16.48 -4.42
CA THR A 218 -0.34 16.96 -5.75
C THR A 218 0.97 16.27 -6.12
N THR A 219 1.02 15.64 -7.28
CA THR A 219 2.24 14.93 -7.70
C THR A 219 3.25 15.83 -8.42
N ILE A 220 3.08 17.14 -8.36
CA ILE A 220 4.06 18.12 -8.88
C ILE A 220 5.16 18.30 -7.84
N ILE A 221 6.13 17.42 -7.89
CA ILE A 221 7.34 17.49 -7.07
C ILE A 221 8.09 18.78 -7.46
N ASN A 222 8.53 19.56 -6.46
CA ASN A 222 9.14 20.89 -6.64
C ASN A 222 8.16 22.00 -7.09
N SER A 223 6.86 21.85 -6.85
CA SER A 223 5.92 22.95 -7.07
C SER A 223 6.38 24.20 -6.33
N THR A 224 6.32 25.34 -7.02
CA THR A 224 6.57 26.65 -6.42
C THR A 224 5.32 27.30 -5.86
N ILE A 225 4.14 26.73 -6.15
CA ILE A 225 2.84 27.25 -5.75
C ILE A 225 2.43 26.71 -4.39
N PRO A 226 2.29 27.57 -3.35
CA PRO A 226 1.70 27.15 -2.07
C PRO A 226 0.25 26.71 -2.30
N THR A 227 -0.06 25.48 -1.90
CA THR A 227 -1.36 24.87 -2.14
C THR A 227 -1.97 24.37 -0.84
N PHE A 228 -3.16 24.88 -0.49
CA PHE A 228 -3.93 24.47 0.67
C PHE A 228 -5.27 23.87 0.27
N PHE A 229 -5.71 22.88 1.04
CA PHE A 229 -7.03 22.30 0.92
C PHE A 229 -7.93 22.83 2.04
N LEU A 230 -9.11 23.36 1.66
CA LEU A 230 -10.06 23.98 2.57
C LEU A 230 -11.24 23.04 2.85
N SER A 231 -11.85 23.17 4.02
CA SER A 231 -13.19 22.65 4.28
C SER A 231 -14.19 23.22 3.28
N TYR A 232 -15.29 22.51 3.01
CA TYR A 232 -16.35 23.02 2.14
C TYR A 232 -16.88 24.37 2.63
N ASN A 233 -17.15 24.46 3.93
CA ASN A 233 -17.73 25.67 4.53
C ASN A 233 -16.85 26.91 4.34
N LEU A 234 -15.53 26.77 4.60
CA LEU A 234 -14.61 27.89 4.38
C LEU A 234 -14.51 28.28 2.91
N GLY A 235 -14.35 27.27 2.02
CA GLY A 235 -14.26 27.53 0.58
C GLY A 235 -15.52 28.23 0.03
N LYS A 236 -16.70 27.76 0.44
CA LYS A 236 -17.97 28.37 0.04
C LYS A 236 -18.16 29.79 0.59
N HIS A 237 -17.77 30.01 1.86
CA HIS A 237 -17.80 31.33 2.47
C HIS A 237 -16.92 32.32 1.69
N LEU A 238 -15.68 31.96 1.38
CA LEU A 238 -14.75 32.77 0.61
C LEU A 238 -15.26 33.03 -0.82
N ALA A 239 -15.78 32.00 -1.50
CA ALA A 239 -16.35 32.13 -2.83
C ALA A 239 -17.53 33.11 -2.85
N ASN A 240 -18.47 32.98 -1.90
CA ASN A 240 -19.60 33.89 -1.80
C ASN A 240 -19.16 35.34 -1.47
N ALA A 241 -18.11 35.49 -0.67
CA ALA A 241 -17.57 36.82 -0.36
C ALA A 241 -17.06 37.53 -1.62
N THR A 242 -16.38 36.81 -2.54
CA THR A 242 -15.87 37.43 -3.79
C THR A 242 -16.97 37.92 -4.74
N VAL A 243 -18.19 37.37 -4.65
CA VAL A 243 -19.34 37.80 -5.44
C VAL A 243 -19.96 39.07 -4.85
N ASN A 244 -19.99 39.18 -3.51
CA ASN A 244 -20.70 40.22 -2.79
C ASN A 244 -19.83 41.39 -2.37
N VAL A 245 -18.50 41.21 -2.38
CA VAL A 245 -17.53 42.17 -1.87
C VAL A 245 -16.34 42.31 -2.81
N ALA A 246 -15.94 43.55 -3.12
CA ALA A 246 -14.85 43.81 -4.07
C ALA A 246 -13.45 43.47 -3.52
N ASP A 247 -13.25 43.47 -2.21
CA ASP A 247 -11.94 43.29 -1.56
C ASP A 247 -11.94 42.03 -0.68
N VAL A 248 -11.60 40.89 -1.29
CA VAL A 248 -11.28 39.65 -0.59
C VAL A 248 -9.83 39.31 -0.82
N GLY A 249 -9.05 39.29 0.25
CA GLY A 249 -7.63 38.97 0.24
C GLY A 249 -7.27 37.78 1.08
N MET A 250 -6.22 37.05 0.66
CA MET A 250 -5.67 35.90 1.38
C MET A 250 -4.21 36.14 1.73
N LYS A 251 -3.80 35.66 2.90
CA LYS A 251 -2.41 35.63 3.32
C LYS A 251 -2.05 34.18 3.72
N MET A 252 -0.98 33.67 3.14
CA MET A 252 -0.55 32.29 3.29
C MET A 252 0.87 32.22 3.80
N SER A 253 1.14 31.34 4.76
CA SER A 253 2.48 31.02 5.22
C SER A 253 2.63 29.52 5.41
N ILE A 254 3.64 28.95 4.78
CA ILE A 254 4.05 27.55 4.92
C ILE A 254 5.57 27.44 4.70
N ASP A 255 6.26 26.78 5.62
CA ASP A 255 7.65 26.39 5.45
C ASP A 255 7.72 24.88 5.18
N VAL A 256 8.47 24.52 4.15
CA VAL A 256 8.65 23.13 3.73
C VAL A 256 10.14 22.82 3.60
N ALA A 257 10.48 21.56 3.78
CA ALA A 257 11.83 21.04 3.61
C ALA A 257 11.82 19.73 2.85
N ASP A 258 12.98 19.37 2.33
CA ASP A 258 13.17 18.08 1.68
C ASP A 258 13.17 16.97 2.72
N ALA A 259 12.59 15.82 2.36
CA ALA A 259 12.77 14.58 3.09
C ALA A 259 14.00 13.86 2.52
N GLU A 260 15.07 13.88 3.29
CA GLU A 260 16.31 13.19 2.95
C GLU A 260 16.33 11.77 3.53
N GLY A 261 17.14 10.88 2.93
CA GLY A 261 17.34 9.52 3.45
C GLY A 261 16.15 8.60 3.30
N VAL A 262 15.22 8.90 2.42
CA VAL A 262 14.18 7.97 1.99
C VAL A 262 14.85 6.82 1.26
N ARG A 263 14.51 5.58 1.62
CA ARG A 263 15.26 4.41 1.12
C ARG A 263 14.33 3.34 0.58
N ASN A 264 14.70 2.79 -0.59
CA ASN A 264 14.30 1.45 -0.97
C ASN A 264 15.31 0.44 -0.41
N ILE A 265 14.84 -0.74 -0.07
CA ILE A 265 15.68 -1.91 0.22
C ILE A 265 15.43 -2.93 -0.86
N CYS A 266 16.46 -3.50 -1.46
CA CYS A 266 16.34 -4.67 -2.30
C CYS A 266 17.28 -5.78 -1.79
N ALA A 267 16.81 -7.02 -1.80
CA ALA A 267 17.54 -8.20 -1.35
C ALA A 267 17.48 -9.30 -2.42
N ASP A 268 18.64 -9.69 -2.91
CA ASP A 268 18.79 -10.66 -3.99
C ASP A 268 19.19 -12.04 -3.47
N THR A 269 18.57 -13.09 -3.99
CA THR A 269 19.10 -14.44 -3.81
C THR A 269 20.54 -14.53 -4.36
N PRO A 270 21.45 -15.22 -3.65
CA PRO A 270 22.84 -15.35 -4.09
C PRO A 270 23.02 -16.26 -5.30
N SER A 271 21.94 -16.91 -5.74
CA SER A 271 21.88 -17.84 -6.87
C SER A 271 20.76 -17.45 -7.82
N GLY A 272 20.79 -18.03 -9.01
CA GLY A 272 19.90 -17.73 -10.11
C GLY A 272 20.53 -16.75 -11.11
N ASP A 273 20.02 -16.79 -12.33
CA ASP A 273 20.49 -15.94 -13.43
C ASP A 273 20.04 -14.48 -13.16
N LYS A 274 20.99 -13.61 -12.88
CA LYS A 274 20.73 -12.19 -12.60
C LYS A 274 20.23 -11.40 -13.81
N THR A 275 20.45 -11.93 -15.03
CA THR A 275 19.88 -11.35 -16.27
C THR A 275 18.42 -11.77 -16.51
N LYS A 276 17.89 -12.58 -15.59
CA LYS A 276 16.50 -13.10 -15.61
C LYS A 276 15.89 -12.97 -14.22
N THR A 277 15.66 -11.74 -13.79
CA THR A 277 15.19 -11.45 -12.43
C THR A 277 13.68 -11.49 -12.33
N ILE A 278 13.18 -12.18 -11.32
CA ILE A 278 11.79 -12.09 -10.82
C ILE A 278 11.80 -11.09 -9.66
N LEU A 279 11.09 -9.98 -9.81
CA LEU A 279 10.98 -8.94 -8.81
C LEU A 279 9.72 -9.14 -7.95
N ILE A 280 9.88 -9.09 -6.65
CA ILE A 280 8.79 -9.19 -5.65
C ILE A 280 8.80 -7.89 -4.86
N GLY A 281 7.72 -7.12 -4.90
CA GLY A 281 7.67 -5.79 -4.32
C GLY A 281 6.51 -5.58 -3.33
N ALA A 282 6.77 -4.71 -2.35
CA ALA A 282 5.79 -4.12 -1.44
C ALA A 282 6.33 -2.77 -0.95
N HIS A 283 5.47 -1.81 -0.63
CA HIS A 283 5.98 -0.58 -0.01
C HIS A 283 6.10 -0.72 1.51
N SER A 284 6.98 0.08 2.09
CA SER A 284 7.38 0.00 3.49
C SER A 284 6.92 1.18 4.34
N ASP A 285 6.48 2.26 3.71
CA ASP A 285 5.90 3.43 4.37
C ASP A 285 4.41 3.23 4.65
N SER A 286 3.83 4.14 5.40
CA SER A 286 2.40 4.31 5.61
C SER A 286 2.01 5.77 5.40
N VAL A 287 0.70 6.06 5.37
CA VAL A 287 0.21 7.42 5.52
C VAL A 287 0.56 7.99 6.91
N MET A 288 0.56 9.34 7.01
CA MET A 288 0.81 10.01 8.29
C MET A 288 -0.29 9.74 9.33
N ALA A 289 -1.51 9.43 8.90
CA ALA A 289 -2.68 9.30 9.75
C ALA A 289 -2.72 8.02 10.58
N GLY A 290 -2.01 6.96 10.16
CA GLY A 290 -2.09 5.64 10.79
C GLY A 290 -0.79 4.84 10.76
N SER A 291 -0.81 3.71 11.47
CA SER A 291 0.33 2.78 11.50
C SER A 291 0.49 1.98 10.22
N GLY A 292 -0.56 1.90 9.37
CA GLY A 292 -0.50 1.22 8.09
C GLY A 292 -0.14 -0.26 8.23
N ILE A 293 -0.85 -1.01 9.08
CA ILE A 293 -0.51 -2.42 9.33
C ILE A 293 -1.05 -3.33 8.22
N ASP A 294 -2.22 -3.02 7.66
CA ASP A 294 -2.63 -3.61 6.39
C ASP A 294 -1.98 -2.85 5.22
N ASP A 295 -2.01 -1.52 5.24
CA ASP A 295 -1.50 -0.64 4.19
C ASP A 295 -0.14 0.01 4.57
N ASN A 296 1.02 -0.51 4.19
CA ASN A 296 1.24 -1.83 3.60
C ASN A 296 2.21 -2.65 4.49
N GLY A 297 1.94 -2.70 5.79
CA GLY A 297 2.63 -3.61 6.71
C GLY A 297 2.43 -5.06 6.28
N SER A 298 1.21 -5.41 5.80
CA SER A 298 0.86 -6.76 5.37
C SER A 298 1.74 -7.23 4.20
N GLY A 299 1.85 -6.45 3.13
CA GLY A 299 2.73 -6.75 2.00
C GLY A 299 4.20 -6.73 2.40
N THR A 300 4.64 -5.70 3.14
CA THR A 300 6.02 -5.56 3.66
C THR A 300 6.46 -6.81 4.42
N VAL A 301 5.67 -7.27 5.38
CA VAL A 301 5.96 -8.47 6.18
C VAL A 301 5.76 -9.74 5.36
N GLY A 302 4.74 -9.79 4.50
CA GLY A 302 4.50 -10.92 3.60
C GLY A 302 5.74 -11.27 2.78
N ILE A 303 6.32 -10.27 2.09
CA ILE A 303 7.54 -10.51 1.30
C ILE A 303 8.79 -10.72 2.17
N LEU A 304 8.84 -10.16 3.39
CA LEU A 304 9.92 -10.44 4.33
C LEU A 304 9.91 -11.92 4.76
N VAL A 305 8.76 -12.45 5.18
CA VAL A 305 8.63 -13.86 5.58
C VAL A 305 8.93 -14.79 4.40
N LEU A 306 8.51 -14.44 3.18
CA LEU A 306 8.88 -15.18 1.97
C LEU A 306 10.39 -15.21 1.74
N ALA A 307 11.08 -14.08 1.88
CA ALA A 307 12.53 -13.98 1.75
C ALA A 307 13.27 -14.82 2.81
N LEU A 308 12.86 -14.71 4.08
CA LEU A 308 13.44 -15.47 5.19
C LEU A 308 13.23 -16.98 5.03
N SER A 309 12.02 -17.39 4.62
CA SER A 309 11.67 -18.80 4.41
C SER A 309 12.43 -19.39 3.22
N LEU A 310 12.54 -18.65 2.12
CA LEU A 310 13.28 -19.08 0.95
C LEU A 310 14.79 -19.23 1.27
N ALA A 311 15.37 -18.27 2.00
CA ALA A 311 16.77 -18.35 2.43
C ALA A 311 17.01 -19.56 3.33
N ARG A 312 16.10 -19.86 4.25
CA ARG A 312 16.15 -21.03 5.13
C ARG A 312 16.11 -22.33 4.32
N LEU A 313 15.22 -22.45 3.33
CA LEU A 313 15.12 -23.61 2.46
C LEU A 313 16.41 -23.82 1.63
N PHE A 314 16.94 -22.78 1.03
CA PHE A 314 18.17 -22.86 0.25
C PHE A 314 19.41 -23.25 1.07
N GLN A 315 19.41 -22.93 2.37
CA GLN A 315 20.54 -23.22 3.27
C GLN A 315 20.41 -24.58 3.95
N LYS A 316 19.20 -24.95 4.41
CA LYS A 316 18.97 -26.13 5.25
C LYS A 316 18.58 -27.38 4.46
N SER A 317 18.08 -27.20 3.26
CA SER A 317 17.53 -28.29 2.45
C SER A 317 18.07 -28.29 1.00
N PRO A 318 19.38 -28.10 0.78
CA PRO A 318 19.93 -27.91 -0.58
C PRO A 318 19.70 -29.12 -1.50
N ASP A 319 19.62 -30.32 -0.95
CA ASP A 319 19.43 -31.56 -1.70
C ASP A 319 17.96 -31.83 -2.05
N THR A 320 17.03 -31.35 -1.21
CA THR A 320 15.58 -31.57 -1.36
C THR A 320 14.84 -30.35 -1.87
N TYR A 321 15.46 -29.17 -1.76
CA TYR A 321 14.91 -27.91 -2.25
C TYR A 321 15.96 -27.20 -3.12
N PRO A 322 16.02 -27.50 -4.42
CA PRO A 322 17.05 -26.93 -5.31
C PRO A 322 16.86 -25.43 -5.48
N LYS A 323 17.98 -24.75 -5.67
CA LYS A 323 18.00 -23.31 -5.98
C LYS A 323 17.25 -23.04 -7.28
N TYR A 324 16.64 -21.84 -7.36
CA TYR A 324 15.90 -21.43 -8.53
C TYR A 324 16.82 -21.07 -9.71
N LEU A 325 16.25 -21.16 -10.92
CA LEU A 325 16.96 -20.83 -12.16
C LEU A 325 17.15 -19.32 -12.32
N HIS A 326 16.17 -18.57 -11.83
CA HIS A 326 16.11 -17.13 -11.93
C HIS A 326 16.49 -16.48 -10.60
N ARG A 327 17.15 -15.32 -10.65
CA ARG A 327 17.34 -14.51 -9.45
C ARG A 327 16.00 -14.04 -8.93
N ILE A 328 15.73 -14.20 -7.63
CA ILE A 328 14.62 -13.57 -6.96
C ILE A 328 15.15 -12.32 -6.26
N ARG A 329 14.53 -11.18 -6.55
CA ARG A 329 14.81 -9.89 -5.92
C ARG A 329 13.58 -9.47 -5.14
N PHE A 330 13.70 -9.33 -3.82
CA PHE A 330 12.68 -8.77 -2.96
C PHE A 330 12.98 -7.29 -2.75
N CYS A 331 12.02 -6.40 -3.02
CA CYS A 331 12.21 -4.96 -2.83
C CYS A 331 11.11 -4.36 -1.97
N TRP A 332 11.52 -3.55 -1.00
CA TRP A 332 10.65 -2.73 -0.15
C TRP A 332 10.79 -1.29 -0.60
N TRP A 333 9.71 -0.74 -1.15
CA TRP A 333 9.70 0.61 -1.69
C TRP A 333 9.46 1.62 -0.58
N GLY A 334 10.13 2.75 -0.63
CA GLY A 334 9.82 3.90 0.22
C GLY A 334 9.03 4.94 -0.56
N ALA A 335 8.16 5.67 0.12
CA ALA A 335 7.41 6.77 -0.46
C ALA A 335 6.43 6.34 -1.58
N GLU A 336 5.76 5.21 -1.41
CA GLU A 336 4.61 4.82 -2.22
C GLU A 336 3.47 5.80 -2.02
N GLU A 337 3.10 6.03 -0.76
CA GLU A 337 1.99 6.84 -0.27
C GLU A 337 2.03 8.32 -0.72
N VAL A 338 3.17 8.73 -1.24
CA VAL A 338 3.39 10.08 -1.74
C VAL A 338 3.66 10.10 -3.25
N GLY A 339 3.21 9.07 -3.94
CA GLY A 339 3.17 9.03 -5.40
C GLY A 339 4.12 8.04 -6.04
N LEU A 340 4.30 6.85 -5.47
CA LEU A 340 5.11 5.74 -6.01
C LEU A 340 6.58 6.13 -6.21
N LEU A 341 7.14 7.00 -5.34
CA LEU A 341 8.43 7.63 -5.64
C LEU A 341 9.58 6.63 -5.60
N GLY A 342 9.53 5.65 -4.68
CA GLY A 342 10.56 4.64 -4.56
C GLY A 342 10.62 3.70 -5.76
N SER A 343 9.48 3.17 -6.19
CA SER A 343 9.41 2.28 -7.36
C SER A 343 9.70 3.02 -8.67
N LYS A 344 9.22 4.26 -8.82
CA LYS A 344 9.58 5.14 -9.96
C LYS A 344 11.09 5.36 -10.04
N TYR A 345 11.70 5.74 -8.91
CA TYR A 345 13.15 5.94 -8.83
C TYR A 345 13.91 4.66 -9.23
N HIS A 346 13.48 3.50 -8.73
CA HIS A 346 14.09 2.22 -9.09
C HIS A 346 14.02 1.98 -10.60
N VAL A 347 12.85 2.15 -11.21
CA VAL A 347 12.67 1.99 -12.66
C VAL A 347 13.53 2.96 -13.46
N GLU A 348 13.64 4.22 -13.03
CA GLU A 348 14.51 5.23 -13.65
C GLU A 348 15.98 4.83 -13.58
N GLN A 349 16.43 4.30 -12.43
CA GLN A 349 17.81 3.78 -12.30
C GLN A 349 18.08 2.60 -13.26
N LEU A 350 17.12 1.68 -13.42
CA LEU A 350 17.24 0.55 -14.35
C LEU A 350 17.28 0.98 -15.82
N LEU A 351 16.64 2.10 -16.15
CA LEU A 351 16.58 2.66 -17.51
C LEU A 351 17.68 3.67 -17.81
N SER A 352 18.50 4.03 -16.81
CA SER A 352 19.58 4.99 -17.00
C SER A 352 20.59 4.50 -18.05
N SER A 353 20.93 5.39 -18.98
CA SER A 353 21.94 5.11 -20.02
C SER A 353 23.33 4.78 -19.45
N ASP A 354 23.62 5.25 -18.24
CA ASP A 354 24.88 5.01 -17.55
C ASP A 354 24.91 3.64 -16.86
N ASN A 355 23.77 2.95 -16.77
CA ASN A 355 23.66 1.66 -16.10
C ASN A 355 23.92 0.50 -17.05
N ASN A 356 25.20 0.17 -17.23
CA ASN A 356 25.66 -1.01 -18.01
C ASN A 356 25.88 -2.25 -17.15
N LYS A 357 25.55 -2.19 -15.85
CA LYS A 357 25.82 -3.29 -14.92
C LYS A 357 24.83 -4.43 -15.15
N GLU A 358 25.33 -5.57 -15.53
CA GLU A 358 24.55 -6.80 -15.72
C GLU A 358 23.80 -7.20 -14.45
N GLY A 359 22.50 -7.43 -14.58
CA GLY A 359 21.59 -7.70 -13.47
C GLY A 359 20.92 -6.46 -12.89
N GLU A 360 21.32 -5.25 -13.31
CA GLU A 360 20.74 -3.97 -12.85
C GLU A 360 20.12 -3.14 -13.99
N ARG A 361 19.96 -3.74 -15.18
CA ARG A 361 19.32 -3.09 -16.33
C ARG A 361 17.86 -3.51 -16.41
N PHE A 362 16.98 -2.67 -16.91
CA PHE A 362 15.55 -2.96 -17.05
C PHE A 362 15.28 -4.27 -17.84
N GLN A 363 16.08 -4.53 -18.85
CA GLN A 363 16.00 -5.76 -19.66
C GLN A 363 16.35 -7.04 -18.87
N ASP A 364 17.03 -6.94 -17.74
CA ASP A 364 17.39 -8.08 -16.88
C ASP A 364 16.22 -8.52 -15.99
N TYR A 365 15.09 -7.80 -16.00
CA TYR A 365 13.90 -8.12 -15.23
C TYR A 365 12.86 -8.78 -16.11
N LEU A 366 12.30 -9.89 -15.66
CA LEU A 366 11.28 -10.64 -16.41
C LEU A 366 9.86 -10.22 -16.04
N LEU A 367 9.61 -10.00 -14.76
CA LEU A 367 8.29 -9.62 -14.22
C LEU A 367 8.41 -8.95 -12.85
N ASN A 368 7.33 -8.29 -12.44
CA ASN A 368 7.15 -7.82 -11.06
C ASN A 368 5.87 -8.41 -10.46
N LEU A 369 5.98 -8.98 -9.24
CA LEU A 369 4.84 -9.33 -8.40
C LEU A 369 4.75 -8.30 -7.27
N ASN A 370 3.62 -7.60 -7.18
CA ASN A 370 3.37 -6.55 -6.21
C ASN A 370 2.35 -7.01 -5.17
N TYR A 371 2.66 -6.80 -3.91
CA TYR A 371 1.81 -7.15 -2.78
C TYR A 371 1.55 -5.93 -1.93
N ASP A 372 0.30 -5.47 -1.97
CA ASP A 372 -0.16 -4.26 -1.33
C ASP A 372 -1.54 -4.51 -0.76
N MET A 373 -1.71 -4.27 0.57
CA MET A 373 -2.94 -4.57 1.32
C MET A 373 -3.44 -6.00 1.09
N ILE A 374 -2.79 -6.96 1.74
CA ILE A 374 -3.03 -8.40 1.52
C ILE A 374 -3.66 -9.12 2.71
N ALA A 375 -4.18 -8.35 3.68
CA ALA A 375 -4.73 -8.88 4.93
C ALA A 375 -6.00 -8.17 5.41
N GLY A 376 -6.72 -7.48 4.54
CA GLY A 376 -7.92 -6.68 4.85
C GLY A 376 -9.01 -7.46 5.60
N PRO A 377 -9.74 -6.85 6.55
CA PRO A 377 -10.65 -7.54 7.46
C PRO A 377 -11.95 -8.04 6.79
N ASN A 378 -12.38 -7.37 5.74
CA ASN A 378 -13.58 -7.76 4.95
C ASN A 378 -13.20 -8.14 3.52
N TYR A 379 -12.10 -8.84 3.37
CA TYR A 379 -11.36 -9.12 2.16
C TYR A 379 -12.16 -9.69 0.99
N LEU A 380 -11.69 -9.39 -0.21
CA LEU A 380 -11.81 -10.24 -1.40
C LEU A 380 -10.40 -10.74 -1.76
N PHE A 381 -10.29 -11.95 -2.31
CA PHE A 381 -9.04 -12.38 -2.92
C PHE A 381 -8.98 -11.82 -4.34
N GLY A 382 -8.62 -10.56 -4.44
CA GLY A 382 -8.57 -9.80 -5.68
C GLY A 382 -7.31 -10.10 -6.47
N ILE A 383 -7.45 -10.74 -7.63
CA ILE A 383 -6.36 -11.00 -8.56
C ILE A 383 -6.36 -9.90 -9.61
N TYR A 384 -5.25 -9.18 -9.76
CA TYR A 384 -5.12 -8.16 -10.81
C TYR A 384 -5.35 -8.74 -12.20
N ASP A 385 -6.32 -8.17 -12.94
CA ASP A 385 -6.74 -8.65 -14.26
C ASP A 385 -5.93 -8.01 -15.38
N GLY A 386 -5.08 -8.81 -16.03
CA GLY A 386 -4.27 -8.35 -17.14
C GLY A 386 -5.04 -7.81 -18.34
N GLU A 387 -6.34 -8.10 -18.47
CA GLU A 387 -7.19 -7.50 -19.51
C GLU A 387 -7.51 -6.02 -19.25
N THR A 388 -7.39 -5.59 -17.99
CA THR A 388 -7.71 -4.21 -17.56
C THR A 388 -6.50 -3.27 -17.55
N VAL A 389 -5.32 -3.74 -17.95
CA VAL A 389 -4.13 -2.87 -18.04
C VAL A 389 -4.40 -1.68 -18.95
N PRO A 390 -3.82 -0.50 -18.66
CA PRO A 390 -3.98 0.70 -19.48
C PRO A 390 -3.77 0.43 -20.97
N THR A 391 -4.55 1.08 -21.82
CA THR A 391 -4.55 0.85 -23.28
C THR A 391 -3.21 1.12 -23.94
N ASN A 392 -2.40 2.00 -23.37
CA ASN A 392 -1.03 2.32 -23.80
C ASN A 392 0.03 1.34 -23.30
N THR A 393 -0.35 0.32 -22.52
CA THR A 393 0.59 -0.73 -22.06
C THR A 393 1.09 -1.53 -23.27
N PRO A 394 2.41 -1.76 -23.39
CA PRO A 394 2.96 -2.58 -24.48
C PRO A 394 2.30 -3.96 -24.56
N PRO A 395 1.95 -4.44 -25.77
CA PRO A 395 1.25 -5.73 -25.94
C PRO A 395 1.97 -6.92 -25.32
N SER A 396 3.31 -6.91 -25.34
CA SER A 396 4.15 -7.94 -24.71
C SER A 396 3.91 -8.03 -23.20
N ALA A 397 3.85 -6.90 -22.51
CA ALA A 397 3.57 -6.85 -21.07
C ALA A 397 2.16 -7.34 -20.73
N ARG A 398 1.15 -6.93 -21.51
CA ARG A 398 -0.25 -7.35 -21.33
C ARG A 398 -0.39 -8.87 -21.34
N ARG A 399 0.23 -9.56 -22.32
CA ARG A 399 0.18 -11.03 -22.40
C ARG A 399 0.83 -11.71 -21.21
N GLY A 400 2.00 -11.23 -20.78
CA GLY A 400 2.68 -11.73 -19.60
C GLY A 400 1.85 -11.52 -18.33
N THR A 401 1.25 -10.34 -18.18
CA THR A 401 0.36 -10.00 -17.06
C THR A 401 -0.84 -10.92 -17.00
N ASN A 402 -1.52 -11.18 -18.14
CA ASN A 402 -2.62 -12.15 -18.21
C ASN A 402 -2.22 -13.56 -17.77
N ARG A 403 -1.01 -14.00 -18.12
CA ARG A 403 -0.51 -15.31 -17.70
C ARG A 403 -0.27 -15.37 -16.19
N ILE A 404 0.23 -14.29 -15.59
CA ILE A 404 0.39 -14.19 -14.14
C ILE A 404 -0.99 -14.19 -13.45
N SER A 405 -1.98 -13.44 -13.98
CA SER A 405 -3.36 -13.46 -13.48
C SER A 405 -3.94 -14.89 -13.49
N ASN A 406 -3.79 -15.60 -14.60
CA ASN A 406 -4.26 -16.99 -14.74
C ASN A 406 -3.52 -17.96 -13.79
N LEU A 407 -2.23 -17.73 -13.50
CA LEU A 407 -1.48 -18.54 -12.55
C LEU A 407 -2.09 -18.46 -11.14
N PHE A 408 -2.40 -17.24 -10.68
CA PHE A 408 -3.07 -17.05 -9.39
C PHE A 408 -4.48 -17.65 -9.38
N GLN A 409 -5.29 -17.44 -10.44
CA GLN A 409 -6.62 -18.02 -10.54
C GLN A 409 -6.57 -19.54 -10.38
N GLN A 410 -5.66 -20.22 -11.07
CA GLN A 410 -5.52 -21.67 -10.97
C GLN A 410 -5.15 -22.14 -9.56
N TRP A 411 -4.32 -21.38 -8.85
CA TRP A 411 -3.99 -21.67 -7.46
C TRP A 411 -5.22 -21.64 -6.56
N PHE A 412 -6.09 -20.62 -6.67
CA PHE A 412 -7.34 -20.51 -5.92
C PHE A 412 -8.34 -21.61 -6.30
N ILE A 413 -8.51 -21.89 -7.60
CA ILE A 413 -9.40 -22.94 -8.09
C ILE A 413 -8.99 -24.32 -7.53
N GLN A 414 -7.69 -24.66 -7.59
CA GLN A 414 -7.19 -25.95 -7.08
C GLN A 414 -7.43 -26.12 -5.57
N ARG A 415 -7.46 -25.03 -4.82
CA ARG A 415 -7.72 -25.01 -3.38
C ARG A 415 -9.19 -24.83 -3.03
N LYS A 416 -10.06 -24.70 -4.02
CA LYS A 416 -11.49 -24.42 -3.85
C LYS A 416 -11.75 -23.18 -3.00
N LEU A 417 -10.95 -22.14 -3.20
CA LEU A 417 -11.09 -20.84 -2.57
C LEU A 417 -11.76 -19.85 -3.53
N PRO A 418 -12.58 -18.91 -3.04
CA PRO A 418 -13.13 -17.83 -3.86
C PRO A 418 -12.01 -16.92 -4.34
N TRP A 419 -12.25 -16.21 -5.43
CA TRP A 419 -11.35 -15.18 -5.95
C TRP A 419 -12.15 -14.23 -6.84
N THR A 420 -11.66 -13.00 -6.97
CA THR A 420 -12.30 -11.93 -7.74
C THR A 420 -11.29 -11.28 -8.66
N ARG A 421 -11.67 -10.90 -9.87
CA ARG A 421 -10.83 -10.05 -10.73
C ARG A 421 -10.91 -8.62 -10.29
N ILE A 422 -9.76 -7.94 -10.21
CA ILE A 422 -9.67 -6.53 -9.92
C ILE A 422 -8.91 -5.79 -11.00
N GLU A 423 -9.27 -4.52 -11.21
CA GLU A 423 -8.67 -3.71 -12.28
C GLU A 423 -7.29 -3.18 -11.88
N PHE A 424 -6.44 -2.97 -12.90
CA PHE A 424 -5.19 -2.22 -12.75
C PHE A 424 -5.47 -0.71 -12.74
N GLY A 425 -5.74 -0.15 -11.56
CA GLY A 425 -6.04 1.28 -11.38
C GLY A 425 -4.81 2.21 -11.41
N GLY A 426 -3.58 1.66 -11.37
CA GLY A 426 -2.34 2.44 -11.35
C GLY A 426 -1.97 3.03 -10.01
N GLY A 427 -2.66 2.67 -8.93
CA GLY A 427 -2.50 3.21 -7.58
C GLY A 427 -1.55 2.40 -6.67
N SER A 428 -0.62 1.59 -7.22
CA SER A 428 0.40 0.90 -6.44
C SER A 428 1.69 0.69 -7.24
N ASP A 429 2.74 0.21 -6.60
CA ASP A 429 4.13 0.12 -7.11
C ASP A 429 4.33 -0.77 -8.35
N TYR A 430 3.34 -1.54 -8.77
CA TYR A 430 3.38 -2.21 -10.07
C TYR A 430 3.35 -1.23 -11.25
N ALA A 431 2.77 -0.04 -11.06
CA ALA A 431 2.45 0.88 -12.14
C ALA A 431 3.67 1.39 -12.92
N PRO A 432 4.78 1.80 -12.30
CA PRO A 432 5.98 2.23 -13.04
C PRO A 432 6.58 1.12 -13.91
N PHE A 433 6.55 -0.13 -13.45
CA PHE A 433 7.04 -1.29 -14.18
C PHE A 433 6.15 -1.61 -15.39
N LEU A 434 4.83 -1.66 -15.17
CA LEU A 434 3.86 -1.90 -16.23
C LEU A 434 3.94 -0.85 -17.33
N ALA A 435 4.05 0.43 -16.96
CA ALA A 435 4.17 1.56 -17.88
C ALA A 435 5.40 1.46 -18.80
N LYS A 436 6.45 0.73 -18.38
CA LYS A 436 7.65 0.49 -19.17
C LYS A 436 7.67 -0.87 -19.87
N GLY A 437 6.57 -1.61 -19.81
CA GLY A 437 6.40 -2.86 -20.54
C GLY A 437 6.88 -4.12 -19.82
N LEU A 438 7.07 -4.06 -18.49
CA LEU A 438 7.31 -5.25 -17.69
C LEU A 438 5.98 -5.88 -17.32
N PRO A 439 5.76 -7.21 -17.51
CA PRO A 439 4.61 -7.92 -16.98
C PRO A 439 4.54 -7.80 -15.46
N VAL A 440 3.35 -7.56 -14.95
CA VAL A 440 3.12 -7.39 -13.52
C VAL A 440 1.96 -8.27 -13.05
N GLY A 441 1.86 -8.52 -11.77
CA GLY A 441 0.73 -9.21 -11.16
C GLY A 441 0.81 -9.15 -9.66
N GLY A 442 -0.16 -9.76 -9.00
CA GLY A 442 -0.26 -9.80 -7.55
C GLY A 442 -1.68 -10.08 -7.09
N ILE A 443 -1.86 -10.04 -5.79
CA ILE A 443 -3.14 -10.21 -5.12
C ILE A 443 -3.31 -9.03 -4.16
N HIS A 444 -4.53 -8.54 -4.05
CA HIS A 444 -4.93 -7.45 -3.18
C HIS A 444 -6.23 -7.82 -2.47
N THR A 445 -6.45 -7.40 -1.24
CA THR A 445 -7.65 -7.76 -0.49
C THR A 445 -8.74 -6.69 -0.48
N GLY A 446 -8.46 -5.54 -1.06
CA GLY A 446 -9.36 -4.40 -1.21
C GLY A 446 -9.06 -3.26 -0.25
N THR A 447 -9.56 -2.07 -0.58
CA THR A 447 -9.45 -0.82 0.18
C THR A 447 -10.83 -0.37 0.67
N SER A 448 -11.24 0.84 0.31
CA SER A 448 -12.54 1.42 0.66
C SER A 448 -13.72 0.96 -0.22
N GLU A 449 -13.50 0.08 -1.19
CA GLU A 449 -14.55 -0.49 -2.02
C GLU A 449 -15.57 -1.25 -1.14
N ILE A 450 -16.82 -1.17 -1.54
CA ILE A 450 -17.92 -1.76 -0.78
C ILE A 450 -18.18 -3.19 -1.26
N LYS A 451 -18.04 -4.17 -0.37
CA LYS A 451 -18.41 -5.56 -0.66
C LYS A 451 -19.90 -5.67 -0.97
N THR A 452 -20.23 -6.21 -2.13
CA THR A 452 -21.62 -6.40 -2.54
C THR A 452 -22.25 -7.60 -1.84
N PRO A 453 -23.59 -7.66 -1.74
CA PRO A 453 -24.29 -8.86 -1.25
C PRO A 453 -23.94 -10.14 -2.06
N SER A 454 -23.73 -10.00 -3.37
CA SER A 454 -23.38 -11.13 -4.25
C SER A 454 -21.99 -11.67 -3.91
N GLU A 455 -21.00 -10.82 -3.73
CA GLU A 455 -19.64 -11.24 -3.32
C GLU A 455 -19.65 -11.88 -1.94
N ARG A 456 -20.38 -11.31 -0.96
CA ARG A 456 -20.56 -11.92 0.35
C ARG A 456 -21.13 -13.34 0.24
N ASP A 457 -22.19 -13.52 -0.58
CA ASP A 457 -22.88 -14.80 -0.74
C ASP A 457 -22.00 -15.84 -1.46
N GLU A 458 -21.25 -15.43 -2.48
CA GLU A 458 -20.27 -16.27 -3.18
C GLU A 458 -19.17 -16.75 -2.22
N TYR A 459 -18.59 -15.85 -1.43
CA TYR A 459 -17.57 -16.18 -0.44
C TYR A 459 -18.13 -17.09 0.65
N ALA A 460 -19.35 -16.82 1.14
CA ALA A 460 -20.01 -17.68 2.14
C ALA A 460 -20.31 -19.08 1.61
N ALA A 461 -20.65 -19.22 0.32
CA ALA A 461 -20.89 -20.53 -0.31
C ALA A 461 -19.62 -21.38 -0.37
N MET A 462 -18.46 -20.77 -0.57
CA MET A 462 -17.19 -21.49 -0.69
C MET A 462 -16.45 -21.65 0.65
N LEU A 463 -16.50 -20.66 1.53
CA LEU A 463 -15.77 -20.63 2.81
C LEU A 463 -16.62 -21.12 4.00
N GLY A 464 -17.92 -21.31 3.78
CA GLY A 464 -18.89 -21.66 4.80
C GLY A 464 -19.72 -20.47 5.30
N THR A 465 -20.93 -20.78 5.76
CA THR A 465 -21.87 -19.77 6.27
C THR A 465 -21.24 -18.94 7.38
N GLY A 466 -21.32 -17.61 7.24
CA GLY A 466 -20.71 -16.65 8.18
C GLY A 466 -19.30 -16.20 7.80
N ASN A 467 -18.62 -16.86 6.86
CA ASN A 467 -17.25 -16.53 6.45
C ASN A 467 -17.21 -15.70 5.14
N GLY A 468 -18.34 -15.21 4.65
CA GLY A 468 -18.40 -14.38 3.44
C GLY A 468 -18.04 -12.92 3.67
N GLY A 469 -17.87 -12.50 4.91
CA GLY A 469 -17.68 -11.10 5.28
C GLY A 469 -18.99 -10.32 5.41
N ILE A 470 -18.90 -9.00 5.36
CA ILE A 470 -20.02 -8.07 5.62
C ILE A 470 -20.38 -7.33 4.32
N ALA A 471 -21.58 -7.60 3.81
CA ALA A 471 -22.09 -6.89 2.64
C ALA A 471 -22.43 -5.42 2.98
N ASN A 472 -22.32 -4.53 1.98
CA ASN A 472 -22.52 -3.09 2.10
C ASN A 472 -21.57 -2.41 3.10
N ALA A 473 -20.42 -3.04 3.38
CA ALA A 473 -19.33 -2.48 4.17
C ALA A 473 -18.05 -2.42 3.33
N ALA A 474 -17.16 -1.51 3.67
CA ALA A 474 -15.85 -1.41 3.03
C ALA A 474 -15.05 -2.72 3.18
N LEU A 475 -14.22 -3.03 2.20
CA LEU A 475 -13.30 -4.16 2.26
C LEU A 475 -12.25 -3.95 3.36
N ASP A 476 -11.71 -2.74 3.44
CA ASP A 476 -10.96 -2.27 4.60
C ASP A 476 -11.55 -0.94 5.12
N PRO A 477 -12.29 -0.95 6.23
CA PRO A 477 -12.86 0.26 6.81
C PRO A 477 -11.81 1.17 7.50
N CYS A 478 -10.59 0.68 7.67
CA CYS A 478 -9.49 1.42 8.29
C CYS A 478 -8.45 1.94 7.29
N TYR A 479 -8.68 1.75 5.98
CA TYR A 479 -7.80 2.25 4.92
C TYR A 479 -7.47 3.73 5.09
N HIS A 480 -6.16 4.05 5.18
CA HIS A 480 -5.62 5.40 5.41
C HIS A 480 -6.09 6.07 6.73
N LEU A 481 -6.50 5.27 7.73
CA LEU A 481 -6.97 5.77 9.02
C LEU A 481 -6.12 5.27 10.18
N GLN A 482 -6.27 5.94 11.33
CA GLN A 482 -5.59 5.58 12.59
C GLN A 482 -5.90 4.15 13.07
N CYS A 483 -7.04 3.59 12.67
CA CYS A 483 -7.46 2.25 13.06
C CYS A 483 -6.80 1.13 12.23
N ASP A 484 -6.00 1.45 11.20
CA ASP A 484 -5.21 0.44 10.48
C ASP A 484 -4.04 -0.04 11.36
N ARG A 485 -4.36 -1.00 12.21
CA ARG A 485 -3.53 -1.58 13.25
C ARG A 485 -3.59 -3.12 13.18
N ILE A 486 -2.84 -3.80 14.04
CA ILE A 486 -2.83 -5.26 14.11
C ILE A 486 -4.25 -5.87 14.29
N SER A 487 -5.17 -5.15 14.92
CA SER A 487 -6.56 -5.56 15.07
C SER A 487 -7.39 -5.47 13.79
N ASN A 488 -6.87 -4.82 12.73
CA ASN A 488 -7.49 -4.70 11.41
C ASN A 488 -7.10 -5.83 10.43
N ILE A 489 -6.40 -6.86 10.90
CA ILE A 489 -5.86 -7.94 10.06
C ILE A 489 -6.76 -9.17 10.11
N ASP A 490 -7.19 -9.68 8.95
CA ASP A 490 -7.75 -11.03 8.83
C ASP A 490 -6.63 -12.06 8.61
N THR A 491 -6.46 -12.94 9.59
CA THR A 491 -5.36 -13.90 9.61
C THR A 491 -5.48 -15.00 8.55
N PHE A 492 -6.70 -15.40 8.19
CA PHE A 492 -6.93 -16.39 7.16
C PHE A 492 -6.64 -15.83 5.77
N ALA A 493 -7.12 -14.61 5.48
CA ALA A 493 -6.82 -13.93 4.23
C ALA A 493 -5.32 -13.74 4.07
N TYR A 494 -4.66 -13.25 5.12
CA TYR A 494 -3.24 -12.97 5.12
C TYR A 494 -2.40 -14.21 4.81
N GLU A 495 -2.57 -15.28 5.58
CA GLU A 495 -1.83 -16.53 5.34
C GLU A 495 -2.11 -17.11 3.95
N THR A 496 -3.37 -17.03 3.50
CA THR A 496 -3.79 -17.52 2.18
C THR A 496 -3.09 -16.77 1.06
N VAL A 497 -3.06 -15.43 1.10
CA VAL A 497 -2.41 -14.63 0.05
C VAL A 497 -0.90 -14.82 0.05
N VAL A 498 -0.24 -14.88 1.21
CA VAL A 498 1.21 -15.12 1.27
C VAL A 498 1.56 -16.53 0.79
N LYS A 499 0.71 -17.53 1.04
CA LYS A 499 0.88 -18.88 0.44
C LYS A 499 0.69 -18.88 -1.08
N ALA A 500 -0.24 -18.09 -1.61
CA ALA A 500 -0.38 -17.91 -3.06
C ALA A 500 0.86 -17.24 -3.67
N ALA A 501 1.44 -16.24 -2.97
CA ALA A 501 2.69 -15.60 -3.36
C ALA A 501 3.85 -16.61 -3.34
N ALA A 502 3.96 -17.45 -2.31
CA ALA A 502 4.96 -18.52 -2.22
C ALA A 502 4.86 -19.48 -3.40
N TYR A 503 3.63 -19.89 -3.75
CA TYR A 503 3.40 -20.73 -4.93
C TYR A 503 3.87 -20.07 -6.23
N ALA A 504 3.53 -18.80 -6.44
CA ALA A 504 3.91 -18.09 -7.64
C ALA A 504 5.45 -17.94 -7.74
N ILE A 505 6.13 -17.60 -6.65
CA ILE A 505 7.58 -17.49 -6.59
C ILE A 505 8.25 -18.83 -6.90
N GLU A 506 7.79 -19.92 -6.29
CA GLU A 506 8.33 -21.26 -6.49
C GLU A 506 8.10 -21.76 -7.92
N TYR A 507 6.89 -21.59 -8.44
CA TYR A 507 6.52 -21.99 -9.80
C TYR A 507 7.31 -21.25 -10.87
N LEU A 508 7.36 -19.91 -10.78
CA LEU A 508 8.06 -19.04 -11.74
C LEU A 508 9.58 -19.17 -11.59
N GLY A 509 10.07 -19.26 -10.35
CA GLY A 509 11.51 -19.39 -10.07
C GLY A 509 12.14 -20.66 -10.64
N ARG A 510 11.35 -21.75 -10.79
CA ARG A 510 11.78 -23.06 -11.34
C ARG A 510 11.47 -23.23 -12.82
N MET A 511 10.76 -22.30 -13.46
CA MET A 511 10.32 -22.46 -14.85
C MET A 511 11.46 -22.26 -15.84
N ASN A 512 11.87 -23.30 -16.58
CA ASN A 512 12.97 -23.23 -17.56
C ASN A 512 12.79 -22.19 -18.66
N ASN A 513 11.54 -22.03 -19.16
CA ASN A 513 11.23 -21.17 -20.30
C ASN A 513 10.39 -19.96 -19.89
N LEU A 514 10.67 -19.38 -18.71
CA LEU A 514 9.88 -18.29 -18.14
C LEU A 514 9.76 -17.07 -19.09
N GLU A 515 10.86 -16.67 -19.71
CA GLU A 515 10.85 -15.53 -20.64
C GLU A 515 9.94 -15.79 -21.83
N LYS A 516 10.02 -16.97 -22.45
CA LYS A 516 9.13 -17.36 -23.56
C LYS A 516 7.68 -17.51 -23.10
N TRP A 517 7.47 -17.95 -21.86
CA TRP A 517 6.14 -18.04 -21.26
C TRP A 517 5.55 -16.64 -21.02
N LEU A 518 6.32 -15.65 -20.62
CA LEU A 518 5.86 -14.26 -20.44
C LEU A 518 5.69 -13.54 -21.79
N TYR A 519 6.63 -13.74 -22.70
CA TYR A 519 6.76 -13.02 -23.97
C TYR A 519 6.74 -13.98 -25.16
N PRO A 520 5.58 -14.59 -25.51
CA PRO A 520 5.50 -15.61 -26.55
C PRO A 520 5.90 -15.11 -27.95
N ASP A 521 5.72 -13.82 -28.23
CA ASP A 521 6.08 -13.18 -29.50
C ASP A 521 7.37 -12.36 -29.43
N GLY A 522 8.14 -12.56 -28.36
CA GLY A 522 9.35 -11.80 -28.09
C GLY A 522 9.08 -10.59 -27.20
N ARG A 523 10.16 -10.11 -26.62
CA ARG A 523 10.19 -8.89 -25.81
C ARG A 523 10.48 -7.72 -26.76
N VAL A 524 9.54 -6.75 -26.83
CA VAL A 524 9.69 -5.56 -27.71
C VAL A 524 10.54 -4.51 -27.00
#